data_f0b220cc74d2ea63f4c8b5593b49d584
#
_entry.id   f0b220cc74d2ea63f4c8b5593b49d584
#
_cell.length_a   1.000
_cell.length_b   1.000
_cell.length_c   1.000
_cell.angle_alpha   90.00
_cell.angle_beta   90.00
_cell.angle_gamma   90.00
#
_symmetry.space_group_name_H-M   'P 1'
#
loop_
_entity.id
_entity.type
_entity.pdbx_description
1 polymer ?
#
loop_
_entity_poly.entity_id
_entity_poly.type
_entity_poly.pdbx_seq_one_letter_code
_entity_poly.pdbx_strand_id
1 'polypeptide(L)'
;QKLLEGIQDLSRKLSRVVNFTLLPQGDEVVVRLELGPEGGRIERVEVSGNTALPAEALLGLLRLKPGEVYTPALAQEDAARVAERYREEGYEVADVRYSFQDGVYRLEVVELKIGGYRLEWQGGHRTRDEVVLRELPKPGSLLNVQELRKAIARLMATGLLAEPPRVSLAPGEKPDEAVVVLGLKEARTGLFQPAIGWSSLEGWSGSLAFKETNLFGLAHQVSLDLAFIQNDARDNLSFSAAYTVPWLYLDYLDLKE
;
A
#
# COMPACT_ATOMS: atom_id res chain seq x y z
N GLN A 1 -11.05 -23.36 25.88
CA GLN A 1 -11.02 -24.03 24.57
C GLN A 1 -12.03 -25.18 24.55
N LYS A 2 -11.96 -26.16 25.47
CA LYS A 2 -12.91 -27.28 25.56
C LYS A 2 -14.37 -26.86 25.77
N LEU A 3 -14.63 -25.77 26.49
CA LEU A 3 -15.98 -25.25 26.69
C LEU A 3 -16.57 -24.74 25.38
N LEU A 4 -15.77 -23.97 24.61
CA LEU A 4 -16.18 -23.44 23.30
C LEU A 4 -16.45 -24.57 22.28
N GLU A 5 -15.62 -25.59 22.26
CA GLU A 5 -15.82 -26.76 21.42
C GLU A 5 -17.13 -27.51 21.81
N GLY A 6 -17.40 -27.65 23.11
CA GLY A 6 -18.64 -28.24 23.61
C GLY A 6 -19.88 -27.42 23.24
N ILE A 7 -19.83 -26.12 23.32
CA ILE A 7 -20.93 -25.20 22.92
C ILE A 7 -21.18 -25.29 21.41
N GLN A 8 -20.12 -25.34 20.61
CA GLN A 8 -20.22 -25.47 19.14
C GLN A 8 -20.84 -26.84 18.77
N ASP A 9 -20.47 -27.93 19.46
CA ASP A 9 -21.06 -29.24 19.23
C ASP A 9 -22.54 -29.26 19.65
N LEU A 10 -22.88 -28.61 20.76
CA LEU A 10 -24.26 -28.45 21.22
C LEU A 10 -25.11 -27.63 20.23
N SER A 11 -24.58 -26.54 19.73
CA SER A 11 -25.20 -25.68 18.70
C SER A 11 -25.48 -26.49 17.42
N ARG A 12 -24.53 -27.33 17.02
CA ARG A 12 -24.65 -28.21 15.86
C ARG A 12 -25.75 -29.27 16.06
N LYS A 13 -25.77 -29.91 17.23
CA LYS A 13 -26.79 -30.93 17.58
C LYS A 13 -28.20 -30.37 17.69
N LEU A 14 -28.34 -29.14 18.21
CA LEU A 14 -29.64 -28.51 18.41
C LEU A 14 -30.12 -27.75 17.17
N SER A 15 -29.29 -27.59 16.15
CA SER A 15 -29.53 -26.67 15.01
C SER A 15 -29.94 -25.27 15.44
N ARG A 16 -29.37 -24.77 16.55
CA ARG A 16 -29.63 -23.48 17.15
C ARG A 16 -28.36 -22.80 17.59
N VAL A 17 -28.36 -21.47 17.53
CA VAL A 17 -27.27 -20.68 18.13
C VAL A 17 -27.37 -20.80 19.64
N VAL A 18 -26.29 -21.23 20.28
CA VAL A 18 -26.16 -21.31 21.74
C VAL A 18 -25.25 -20.18 22.20
N ASN A 19 -25.84 -19.13 22.77
CA ASN A 19 -25.07 -18.10 23.46
C ASN A 19 -24.78 -18.55 24.90
N PHE A 20 -23.67 -18.11 25.44
CA PHE A 20 -23.36 -18.39 26.84
C PHE A 20 -22.89 -17.13 27.56
N THR A 21 -23.26 -17.03 28.82
CA THR A 21 -22.77 -15.99 29.71
C THR A 21 -22.17 -16.66 30.94
N LEU A 22 -20.98 -16.24 31.31
CA LEU A 22 -20.30 -16.69 32.55
C LEU A 22 -20.71 -15.76 33.69
N LEU A 23 -21.38 -16.29 34.68
CA LEU A 23 -21.82 -15.55 35.86
C LEU A 23 -21.04 -16.06 37.07
N PRO A 24 -20.16 -15.24 37.68
CA PRO A 24 -19.50 -15.61 38.94
C PRO A 24 -20.53 -15.69 40.07
N GLN A 25 -20.54 -16.80 40.77
CA GLN A 25 -21.43 -17.01 41.93
C GLN A 25 -20.60 -17.62 43.10
N GLY A 26 -19.96 -16.75 43.87
CA GLY A 26 -19.02 -17.19 44.91
C GLY A 26 -17.78 -17.84 44.33
N ASP A 27 -17.43 -19.05 44.74
CA ASP A 27 -16.33 -19.84 44.23
C ASP A 27 -16.67 -20.65 42.97
N GLU A 28 -17.89 -20.56 42.50
CA GLU A 28 -18.38 -21.29 41.31
C GLU A 28 -18.63 -20.30 40.15
N VAL A 29 -18.51 -20.80 38.92
CA VAL A 29 -18.86 -20.07 37.69
C VAL A 29 -20.06 -20.76 37.07
N VAL A 30 -21.21 -20.09 37.09
CA VAL A 30 -22.42 -20.57 36.42
C VAL A 30 -22.37 -20.22 34.94
N VAL A 31 -22.48 -21.22 34.10
CA VAL A 31 -22.60 -21.00 32.64
C VAL A 31 -24.07 -20.97 32.29
N ARG A 32 -24.60 -19.78 31.98
CA ARG A 32 -25.97 -19.62 31.46
C ARG A 32 -25.92 -19.83 29.95
N LEU A 33 -26.65 -20.85 29.47
CA LEU A 33 -26.83 -21.09 28.05
C LEU A 33 -28.17 -20.51 27.59
N GLU A 34 -28.14 -19.63 26.60
CA GLU A 34 -29.34 -19.08 25.97
C GLU A 34 -29.45 -19.64 24.55
N LEU A 35 -30.56 -20.31 24.26
CA LEU A 35 -30.88 -20.78 22.93
C LEU A 35 -31.37 -19.59 22.10
N GLY A 36 -30.58 -19.20 21.13
CA GLY A 36 -30.96 -18.20 20.14
C GLY A 36 -32.06 -18.72 19.20
N PRO A 37 -32.55 -17.89 18.26
CA PRO A 37 -33.44 -18.32 17.19
C PRO A 37 -32.81 -19.52 16.47
N GLU A 38 -33.63 -20.39 15.88
CA GLU A 38 -33.15 -21.57 15.15
C GLU A 38 -32.02 -21.15 14.21
N GLY A 39 -30.81 -21.62 14.47
CA GLY A 39 -29.68 -21.41 13.59
C GLY A 39 -29.98 -22.13 12.29
N GLY A 40 -30.36 -21.41 11.26
CA GLY A 40 -30.69 -22.00 9.97
C GLY A 40 -29.53 -22.79 9.41
N ARG A 41 -29.82 -23.90 8.78
CA ARG A 41 -28.82 -24.65 8.01
C ARG A 41 -28.48 -23.80 6.77
N ILE A 42 -27.21 -23.66 6.49
CA ILE A 42 -26.74 -22.96 5.29
C ILE A 42 -27.09 -23.80 4.07
N GLU A 43 -27.89 -23.26 3.18
CA GLU A 43 -28.22 -23.85 1.89
C GLU A 43 -27.23 -23.38 0.82
N ARG A 44 -26.85 -22.09 0.90
CA ARG A 44 -25.95 -21.44 -0.06
C ARG A 44 -25.05 -20.42 0.60
N VAL A 45 -23.83 -20.30 0.06
CA VAL A 45 -22.86 -19.28 0.44
C VAL A 45 -22.63 -18.35 -0.74
N GLU A 46 -22.72 -17.04 -0.50
CA GLU A 46 -22.48 -16.01 -1.50
C GLU A 46 -21.33 -15.10 -1.02
N VAL A 47 -20.39 -14.83 -1.92
CA VAL A 47 -19.31 -13.85 -1.71
C VAL A 47 -19.48 -12.73 -2.72
N SER A 48 -19.37 -11.49 -2.28
CA SER A 48 -19.52 -10.30 -3.12
C SER A 48 -18.53 -9.20 -2.75
N GLY A 49 -18.36 -8.21 -3.64
CA GLY A 49 -17.45 -7.07 -3.42
C GLY A 49 -15.97 -7.40 -3.64
N ASN A 50 -15.65 -8.63 -3.98
CA ASN A 50 -14.29 -9.13 -4.20
C ASN A 50 -13.86 -8.92 -5.66
N THR A 51 -13.21 -7.80 -5.95
CA THR A 51 -12.68 -7.52 -7.31
C THR A 51 -11.21 -7.92 -7.47
N ALA A 52 -10.44 -7.85 -6.39
CA ALA A 52 -9.02 -8.21 -6.40
C ALA A 52 -8.77 -9.73 -6.39
N LEU A 53 -9.62 -10.51 -5.71
CA LEU A 53 -9.45 -11.95 -5.57
C LEU A 53 -10.68 -12.69 -6.12
N PRO A 54 -10.49 -13.85 -6.77
CA PRO A 54 -11.60 -14.63 -7.31
C PRO A 54 -12.44 -15.24 -6.16
N ALA A 55 -13.77 -15.25 -6.34
CA ALA A 55 -14.71 -15.74 -5.34
C ALA A 55 -14.42 -17.20 -4.93
N GLU A 56 -13.99 -18.03 -5.86
CA GLU A 56 -13.65 -19.45 -5.62
C GLU A 56 -12.52 -19.60 -4.59
N ALA A 57 -11.50 -18.74 -4.67
CA ALA A 57 -10.39 -18.75 -3.72
C ALA A 57 -10.88 -18.36 -2.31
N LEU A 58 -11.81 -17.42 -2.20
CA LEU A 58 -12.39 -17.01 -0.93
C LEU A 58 -13.31 -18.07 -0.34
N LEU A 59 -14.20 -18.63 -1.16
CA LEU A 59 -15.09 -19.72 -0.75
C LEU A 59 -14.32 -20.94 -0.19
N GLY A 60 -13.14 -21.22 -0.77
CA GLY A 60 -12.25 -22.29 -0.29
C GLY A 60 -11.75 -22.09 1.15
N LEU A 61 -11.65 -20.85 1.62
CA LEU A 61 -11.15 -20.49 2.95
C LEU A 61 -12.23 -20.61 4.05
N LEU A 62 -13.51 -20.55 3.66
CA LEU A 62 -14.62 -20.49 4.61
C LEU A 62 -14.80 -21.82 5.33
N ARG A 63 -15.11 -21.76 6.61
CA ARG A 63 -15.55 -22.89 7.43
C ARG A 63 -17.03 -23.16 7.25
N LEU A 64 -17.82 -22.09 7.17
CA LEU A 64 -19.25 -22.17 6.96
C LEU A 64 -19.54 -22.53 5.50
N LYS A 65 -20.00 -23.76 5.29
CA LYS A 65 -20.31 -24.33 3.98
C LYS A 65 -21.78 -24.74 3.90
N PRO A 66 -22.32 -24.97 2.69
CA PRO A 66 -23.63 -25.55 2.55
C PRO A 66 -23.77 -26.84 3.36
N GLY A 67 -24.86 -26.96 4.12
CA GLY A 67 -25.10 -28.08 5.05
C GLY A 67 -24.69 -27.84 6.49
N GLU A 68 -23.83 -26.84 6.77
CA GLU A 68 -23.43 -26.43 8.12
C GLU A 68 -24.49 -25.57 8.79
N VAL A 69 -24.44 -25.48 10.12
CA VAL A 69 -25.27 -24.57 10.90
C VAL A 69 -24.57 -23.24 11.05
N TYR A 70 -25.24 -22.16 10.65
CA TYR A 70 -24.70 -20.82 10.80
C TYR A 70 -24.48 -20.46 12.28
N THR A 71 -23.31 -19.93 12.60
CA THR A 71 -23.01 -19.31 13.88
C THR A 71 -22.28 -18.00 13.67
N PRO A 72 -22.61 -16.91 14.38
CA PRO A 72 -21.92 -15.62 14.25
C PRO A 72 -20.42 -15.72 14.54
N ALA A 73 -20.02 -16.58 15.47
CA ALA A 73 -18.62 -16.79 15.81
C ALA A 73 -17.80 -17.35 14.62
N LEU A 74 -18.32 -18.35 13.92
CA LEU A 74 -17.67 -18.90 12.73
C LEU A 74 -17.72 -17.91 11.56
N ALA A 75 -18.77 -17.13 11.42
CA ALA A 75 -18.84 -16.07 10.41
C ALA A 75 -17.78 -15.00 10.64
N GLN A 76 -17.54 -14.63 11.89
CA GLN A 76 -16.45 -13.70 12.26
C GLN A 76 -15.08 -14.29 11.96
N GLU A 77 -14.86 -15.56 12.24
CA GLU A 77 -13.60 -16.26 11.88
C GLU A 77 -13.40 -16.31 10.37
N ASP A 78 -14.46 -16.57 9.60
CA ASP A 78 -14.41 -16.58 8.14
C ASP A 78 -14.09 -15.18 7.59
N ALA A 79 -14.71 -14.13 8.12
CA ALA A 79 -14.41 -12.75 7.75
C ALA A 79 -12.94 -12.41 8.03
N ALA A 80 -12.41 -12.81 9.19
CA ALA A 80 -11.01 -12.59 9.54
C ALA A 80 -10.04 -13.31 8.58
N ARG A 81 -10.35 -14.54 8.16
CA ARG A 81 -9.55 -15.30 7.19
C ARG A 81 -9.55 -14.66 5.82
N VAL A 82 -10.69 -14.17 5.38
CA VAL A 82 -10.80 -13.44 4.12
C VAL A 82 -9.96 -12.18 4.18
N ALA A 83 -10.07 -11.38 5.24
CA ALA A 83 -9.25 -10.18 5.42
C ALA A 83 -7.75 -10.50 5.44
N GLU A 84 -7.34 -11.59 6.09
CA GLU A 84 -5.95 -12.04 6.11
C GLU A 84 -5.47 -12.45 4.71
N ARG A 85 -6.29 -13.15 3.95
CA ARG A 85 -5.95 -13.52 2.57
C ARG A 85 -5.73 -12.31 1.68
N TYR A 86 -6.56 -11.27 1.81
CA TYR A 86 -6.35 -10.01 1.12
C TYR A 86 -5.01 -9.38 1.49
N ARG A 87 -4.67 -9.37 2.78
CA ARG A 87 -3.41 -8.81 3.29
C ARG A 87 -2.18 -9.57 2.77
N GLU A 88 -2.25 -10.91 2.68
CA GLU A 88 -1.19 -11.73 2.09
C GLU A 88 -0.91 -11.35 0.64
N GLU A 89 -1.94 -11.00 -0.13
CA GLU A 89 -1.82 -10.52 -1.52
C GLU A 89 -1.47 -9.01 -1.60
N GLY A 90 -1.29 -8.36 -0.46
CA GLY A 90 -0.93 -6.95 -0.35
C GLY A 90 -2.09 -5.98 -0.42
N TYR A 91 -3.33 -6.45 -0.50
CA TYR A 91 -4.51 -5.59 -0.51
C TYR A 91 -5.02 -5.29 0.90
N GLU A 92 -5.56 -4.08 1.07
CA GLU A 92 -6.27 -3.70 2.29
C GLU A 92 -7.79 -3.75 2.06
N VAL A 93 -8.50 -4.15 3.10
CA VAL A 93 -9.97 -4.13 3.12
C VAL A 93 -10.46 -3.13 4.16
N ALA A 94 -11.51 -2.40 3.82
CA ALA A 94 -12.15 -1.49 4.76
C ALA A 94 -13.00 -2.27 5.77
N ASP A 95 -13.68 -3.32 5.31
CA ASP A 95 -14.55 -4.15 6.13
C ASP A 95 -14.81 -5.51 5.44
N VAL A 96 -15.18 -6.51 6.22
CA VAL A 96 -15.72 -7.79 5.71
C VAL A 96 -17.01 -8.06 6.47
N ARG A 97 -18.11 -7.78 5.81
CA ARG A 97 -19.46 -7.91 6.39
C ARG A 97 -20.01 -9.29 6.14
N TYR A 98 -20.79 -9.77 7.07
CA TYR A 98 -21.45 -11.06 6.94
C TYR A 98 -22.90 -10.99 7.42
N SER A 99 -23.75 -11.76 6.77
CA SER A 99 -25.16 -11.90 7.15
C SER A 99 -25.65 -13.29 6.83
N PHE A 100 -26.69 -13.72 7.55
CA PHE A 100 -27.39 -14.96 7.29
C PHE A 100 -28.89 -14.71 7.26
N GLN A 101 -29.51 -15.03 6.16
CA GLN A 101 -30.95 -14.88 5.97
C GLN A 101 -31.44 -15.92 4.96
N ASP A 102 -32.59 -16.54 5.24
CA ASP A 102 -33.28 -17.48 4.34
C ASP A 102 -32.37 -18.61 3.81
N GLY A 103 -31.55 -19.20 4.70
CA GLY A 103 -30.62 -20.25 4.34
C GLY A 103 -29.37 -19.76 3.57
N VAL A 104 -29.26 -18.47 3.29
CA VAL A 104 -28.12 -17.91 2.54
C VAL A 104 -27.15 -17.22 3.49
N TYR A 105 -25.91 -17.72 3.54
CA TYR A 105 -24.79 -17.04 4.18
C TYR A 105 -24.14 -16.13 3.16
N ARG A 106 -24.18 -14.82 3.40
CA ARG A 106 -23.55 -13.80 2.56
C ARG A 106 -22.35 -13.20 3.24
N LEU A 107 -21.29 -13.09 2.49
CA LEU A 107 -20.05 -12.42 2.90
C LEU A 107 -19.73 -11.35 1.86
N GLU A 108 -19.74 -10.09 2.31
CA GLU A 108 -19.45 -8.92 1.48
C GLU A 108 -18.09 -8.36 1.86
N VAL A 109 -17.17 -8.35 0.91
CA VAL A 109 -15.85 -7.72 1.07
C VAL A 109 -15.94 -6.26 0.64
N VAL A 110 -15.56 -5.36 1.53
CA VAL A 110 -15.43 -3.94 1.21
C VAL A 110 -13.95 -3.64 1.00
N GLU A 111 -13.52 -3.70 -0.25
CA GLU A 111 -12.14 -3.44 -0.64
C GLU A 111 -11.79 -1.97 -0.44
N LEU A 112 -10.62 -1.69 0.14
CA LEU A 112 -10.19 -0.32 0.40
C LEU A 112 -9.55 0.29 -0.85
N LYS A 113 -10.02 1.46 -1.24
CA LYS A 113 -9.53 2.24 -2.38
C LYS A 113 -8.72 3.44 -1.93
N ILE A 114 -7.83 3.87 -2.81
CA ILE A 114 -7.12 5.14 -2.65
C ILE A 114 -8.08 6.27 -3.01
N GLY A 115 -8.58 6.99 -2.02
CA GLY A 115 -9.44 8.17 -2.23
C GLY A 115 -8.64 9.39 -2.72
N GLY A 116 -7.35 9.45 -2.37
CA GLY A 116 -6.46 10.54 -2.75
C GLY A 116 -5.15 10.51 -1.98
N TYR A 117 -4.34 11.54 -2.21
CA TYR A 117 -3.05 11.72 -1.55
C TYR A 117 -3.01 13.05 -0.81
N ARG A 118 -2.31 13.06 0.32
CA ARG A 118 -1.92 14.27 1.04
C ARG A 118 -0.41 14.27 1.19
N LEU A 119 0.24 15.27 0.61
CA LEU A 119 1.69 15.43 0.68
C LEU A 119 2.02 16.44 1.78
N GLU A 120 2.81 16.01 2.76
CA GLU A 120 3.23 16.81 3.91
C GLU A 120 4.73 17.01 3.85
N TRP A 121 5.14 18.15 3.29
CA TRP A 121 6.54 18.49 3.14
C TRP A 121 7.16 18.99 4.45
N GLN A 122 8.32 18.46 4.79
CA GLN A 122 9.12 18.91 5.92
C GLN A 122 10.07 20.02 5.48
N GLY A 123 9.74 21.26 5.86
CA GLY A 123 10.50 22.44 5.48
C GLY A 123 10.16 22.98 4.09
N GLY A 124 11.01 23.86 3.58
CA GLY A 124 10.85 24.38 2.22
C GLY A 124 11.18 23.34 1.17
N HIS A 125 10.41 23.32 0.09
CA HIS A 125 10.61 22.44 -1.04
C HIS A 125 10.38 23.18 -2.36
N ARG A 126 10.98 22.68 -3.43
CA ARG A 126 10.83 23.17 -4.81
C ARG A 126 10.10 22.17 -5.69
N THR A 127 10.18 20.87 -5.33
CA THR A 127 9.53 19.78 -6.05
C THR A 127 8.03 20.01 -6.11
N ARG A 128 7.47 19.97 -7.32
CA ARG A 128 6.02 20.10 -7.50
C ARG A 128 5.32 18.80 -7.13
N ASP A 129 4.15 18.92 -6.52
CA ASP A 129 3.35 17.78 -6.09
C ASP A 129 3.02 16.79 -7.24
N GLU A 130 2.81 17.32 -8.44
CA GLU A 130 2.54 16.54 -9.67
C GLU A 130 3.65 15.53 -9.98
N VAL A 131 4.90 15.89 -9.69
CA VAL A 131 6.07 15.02 -9.90
C VAL A 131 6.05 13.82 -8.96
N VAL A 132 5.62 14.03 -7.72
CA VAL A 132 5.45 12.97 -6.73
C VAL A 132 4.24 12.11 -7.08
N LEU A 133 3.10 12.74 -7.34
CA LEU A 133 1.83 12.05 -7.62
C LEU A 133 1.89 11.18 -8.86
N ARG A 134 2.70 11.54 -9.85
CA ARG A 134 2.90 10.75 -11.08
C ARG A 134 3.46 9.35 -10.81
N GLU A 135 4.31 9.21 -9.81
CA GLU A 135 4.91 7.92 -9.44
C GLU A 135 3.96 7.00 -8.65
N LEU A 136 2.91 7.57 -8.09
CA LEU A 136 1.99 6.87 -7.19
C LEU A 136 0.83 6.22 -7.94
N PRO A 137 0.24 5.14 -7.39
CA PRO A 137 -0.99 4.55 -7.92
C PRO A 137 -2.11 5.59 -8.06
N LYS A 138 -2.94 5.47 -9.08
CA LYS A 138 -3.99 6.45 -9.35
C LYS A 138 -5.08 6.43 -8.27
N PRO A 139 -5.62 7.59 -7.86
CA PRO A 139 -6.83 7.64 -7.02
C PRO A 139 -7.98 6.83 -7.66
N GLY A 140 -8.76 6.15 -6.84
CA GLY A 140 -9.82 5.22 -7.27
C GLY A 140 -9.35 3.78 -7.45
N SER A 141 -8.04 3.50 -7.53
CA SER A 141 -7.52 2.13 -7.54
C SER A 141 -7.57 1.49 -6.15
N LEU A 142 -7.57 0.16 -6.10
CA LEU A 142 -7.49 -0.56 -4.83
C LEU A 142 -6.16 -0.27 -4.12
N LEU A 143 -6.24 -0.12 -2.80
CA LEU A 143 -5.04 0.07 -1.99
C LEU A 143 -4.26 -1.24 -1.88
N ASN A 144 -3.18 -1.31 -2.63
CA ASN A 144 -2.21 -2.41 -2.55
C ASN A 144 -0.89 -1.89 -1.98
N VAL A 145 -0.53 -2.40 -0.80
CA VAL A 145 0.68 -1.97 -0.07
C VAL A 145 1.97 -2.29 -0.84
N GLN A 146 1.99 -3.38 -1.59
CA GLN A 146 3.16 -3.76 -2.38
C GLN A 146 3.36 -2.82 -3.57
N GLU A 147 2.28 -2.47 -4.27
CA GLU A 147 2.34 -1.49 -5.37
C GLU A 147 2.73 -0.10 -4.86
N LEU A 148 2.20 0.30 -3.70
CA LEU A 148 2.61 1.56 -3.08
C LEU A 148 4.10 1.56 -2.69
N ARG A 149 4.63 0.46 -2.17
CA ARG A 149 6.07 0.31 -1.88
C ARG A 149 6.92 0.39 -3.14
N LYS A 150 6.51 -0.23 -4.24
CA LYS A 150 7.19 -0.13 -5.53
C LYS A 150 7.19 1.31 -6.05
N ALA A 151 6.06 2.01 -5.93
CA ALA A 151 5.93 3.40 -6.30
C ALA A 151 6.87 4.30 -5.48
N ILE A 152 6.93 4.10 -4.18
CA ILE A 152 7.88 4.80 -3.29
C ILE A 152 9.33 4.50 -3.67
N ALA A 153 9.66 3.26 -4.02
CA ALA A 153 11.00 2.91 -4.46
C ALA A 153 11.38 3.63 -5.77
N ARG A 154 10.45 3.74 -6.73
CA ARG A 154 10.67 4.54 -7.95
C ARG A 154 10.88 6.02 -7.61
N LEU A 155 10.04 6.57 -6.74
CA LEU A 155 10.18 7.95 -6.28
C LEU A 155 11.54 8.21 -5.60
N MET A 156 12.01 7.29 -4.77
CA MET A 156 13.34 7.37 -4.17
C MET A 156 14.46 7.30 -5.22
N ALA A 157 14.28 6.48 -6.26
CA ALA A 157 15.27 6.36 -7.34
C ALA A 157 15.42 7.65 -8.18
N THR A 158 14.45 8.57 -8.13
CA THR A 158 14.59 9.89 -8.76
C THR A 158 15.63 10.78 -8.08
N GLY A 159 15.99 10.50 -6.82
CA GLY A 159 16.89 11.33 -6.02
C GLY A 159 16.28 12.65 -5.53
N LEU A 160 14.96 12.83 -5.66
CA LEU A 160 14.24 14.04 -5.21
C LEU A 160 14.02 14.08 -3.70
N LEU A 161 14.00 12.91 -3.05
CA LEU A 161 13.77 12.79 -1.61
C LEU A 161 15.05 12.40 -0.87
N ALA A 162 15.26 13.04 0.27
CA ALA A 162 16.42 12.80 1.14
C ALA A 162 16.31 11.50 1.94
N GLU A 163 15.08 11.05 2.21
CA GLU A 163 14.77 9.85 2.98
C GLU A 163 13.44 9.25 2.51
N PRO A 164 13.20 7.95 2.78
CA PRO A 164 11.92 7.34 2.42
C PRO A 164 10.74 8.06 3.07
N PRO A 165 9.64 8.27 2.33
CA PRO A 165 8.43 8.91 2.85
C PRO A 165 7.86 8.16 4.05
N ARG A 166 7.37 8.91 5.03
CA ARG A 166 6.51 8.34 6.08
C ARG A 166 5.12 8.18 5.53
N VAL A 167 4.61 6.95 5.54
CA VAL A 167 3.29 6.64 5.01
C VAL A 167 2.31 6.42 6.14
N SER A 168 1.17 7.10 6.10
CA SER A 168 0.03 6.84 6.97
C SER A 168 -1.27 6.93 6.18
N LEU A 169 -2.34 6.36 6.73
CA LEU A 169 -3.66 6.40 6.13
C LEU A 169 -4.57 7.29 6.96
N ALA A 170 -5.36 8.11 6.30
CA ALA A 170 -6.44 8.89 6.88
C ALA A 170 -7.77 8.45 6.25
N PRO A 171 -8.90 8.63 6.95
CA PRO A 171 -10.22 8.38 6.37
C PRO A 171 -10.43 9.18 5.08
N GLY A 172 -10.99 8.53 4.05
CA GLY A 172 -11.41 9.17 2.82
C GLY A 172 -12.80 9.81 2.92
N GLU A 173 -13.35 10.26 1.80
CA GLU A 173 -14.70 10.82 1.73
C GLU A 173 -15.76 9.72 1.87
N LYS A 174 -15.47 8.52 1.40
CA LYS A 174 -16.35 7.35 1.51
C LYS A 174 -15.79 6.31 2.47
N PRO A 175 -16.63 5.45 3.03
CA PRO A 175 -16.21 4.41 3.97
C PRO A 175 -15.24 3.38 3.38
N ASP A 176 -15.26 3.20 2.06
CA ASP A 176 -14.38 2.31 1.30
C ASP A 176 -13.15 3.01 0.71
N GLU A 177 -12.88 4.25 1.12
CA GLU A 177 -11.76 5.04 0.64
C GLU A 177 -10.81 5.45 1.78
N ALA A 178 -9.52 5.49 1.49
CA ALA A 178 -8.51 6.06 2.36
C ALA A 178 -7.67 7.10 1.62
N VAL A 179 -7.31 8.17 2.31
CA VAL A 179 -6.32 9.14 1.86
C VAL A 179 -4.95 8.68 2.32
N VAL A 180 -4.04 8.47 1.37
CA VAL A 180 -2.65 8.13 1.66
C VAL A 180 -1.88 9.42 1.99
N VAL A 181 -1.40 9.54 3.21
CA VAL A 181 -0.63 10.69 3.67
C VAL A 181 0.86 10.35 3.59
N LEU A 182 1.61 11.16 2.85
CA LEU A 182 3.05 11.01 2.66
C LEU A 182 3.81 12.17 3.30
N GLY A 183 4.55 11.89 4.37
CA GLY A 183 5.51 12.83 4.96
C GLY A 183 6.79 12.83 4.14
N LEU A 184 7.08 13.93 3.45
CA LEU A 184 8.15 14.06 2.46
C LEU A 184 9.24 15.01 2.94
N LYS A 185 10.48 14.72 2.56
CA LYS A 185 11.63 15.60 2.79
C LYS A 185 12.45 15.70 1.51
N GLU A 186 12.54 16.91 0.96
CA GLU A 186 13.27 17.14 -0.28
C GLU A 186 14.77 16.94 -0.10
N ALA A 187 15.42 16.32 -1.08
CA ALA A 187 16.87 16.19 -1.16
C ALA A 187 17.52 17.47 -1.68
N ARG A 188 18.81 17.61 -1.46
CA ARG A 188 19.63 18.61 -2.14
C ARG A 188 19.97 18.07 -3.54
N THR A 189 19.43 18.70 -4.57
CA THR A 189 19.52 18.23 -5.95
C THR A 189 20.61 18.92 -6.76
N GLY A 190 21.13 20.04 -6.26
CA GLY A 190 22.22 20.80 -6.87
C GLY A 190 23.59 20.31 -6.41
N LEU A 191 24.48 20.05 -7.34
CA LEU A 191 25.87 19.68 -7.12
C LEU A 191 26.79 20.62 -7.89
N PHE A 192 27.80 21.15 -7.21
CA PHE A 192 28.84 21.97 -7.80
C PHE A 192 30.20 21.45 -7.36
N GLN A 193 31.02 21.02 -8.31
CA GLN A 193 32.30 20.36 -8.07
C GLN A 193 33.41 21.04 -8.89
N PRO A 194 34.15 21.96 -8.33
CA PRO A 194 35.40 22.42 -8.90
C PRO A 194 36.54 21.44 -8.56
N ALA A 195 37.46 21.24 -9.50
CA ALA A 195 38.70 20.52 -9.27
C ALA A 195 39.84 21.22 -9.97
N ILE A 196 41.03 21.18 -9.36
CA ILE A 196 42.28 21.66 -9.94
C ILE A 196 43.37 20.64 -9.61
N GLY A 197 44.22 20.35 -10.57
CA GLY A 197 45.31 19.42 -10.44
C GLY A 197 46.55 19.88 -11.25
N TRP A 198 47.68 19.30 -10.91
CA TRP A 198 48.92 19.46 -11.65
C TRP A 198 49.63 18.12 -11.72
N SER A 199 50.19 17.82 -12.87
CA SER A 199 51.07 16.68 -13.06
C SER A 199 52.29 17.06 -13.89
N SER A 200 53.40 16.36 -13.71
CA SER A 200 54.63 16.61 -14.50
C SER A 200 54.49 16.22 -15.97
N LEU A 201 53.51 15.39 -16.31
CA LEU A 201 53.24 14.92 -17.67
C LEU A 201 52.26 15.80 -18.42
N GLU A 202 51.22 16.26 -17.73
CA GLU A 202 50.08 16.94 -18.35
C GLU A 202 49.98 18.44 -18.00
N GLY A 203 50.86 18.91 -17.08
CA GLY A 203 50.82 20.30 -16.61
C GLY A 203 49.64 20.57 -15.69
N TRP A 204 49.07 21.76 -15.78
CA TRP A 204 47.89 22.18 -15.02
C TRP A 204 46.63 21.65 -15.66
N SER A 205 45.73 21.12 -14.83
CA SER A 205 44.39 20.73 -15.23
C SER A 205 43.35 21.31 -14.26
N GLY A 206 42.19 21.55 -14.77
CA GLY A 206 41.07 22.00 -13.95
C GLY A 206 39.73 21.56 -14.54
N SER A 207 38.77 21.33 -13.68
CA SER A 207 37.42 21.04 -14.11
C SER A 207 36.38 21.71 -13.22
N LEU A 208 35.24 21.95 -13.80
CA LEU A 208 34.07 22.48 -13.14
C LEU A 208 32.86 21.68 -13.58
N ALA A 209 32.29 20.92 -12.67
CA ALA A 209 31.05 20.18 -12.91
C ALA A 209 29.90 20.85 -12.13
N PHE A 210 28.80 21.11 -12.82
CA PHE A 210 27.53 21.54 -12.23
C PHE A 210 26.46 20.54 -12.63
N LYS A 211 25.69 20.08 -11.67
CA LYS A 211 24.54 19.21 -11.90
C LYS A 211 23.37 19.65 -11.03
N GLU A 212 22.20 19.83 -11.64
CA GLU A 212 20.94 20.03 -10.96
C GLU A 212 19.95 18.97 -11.46
N THR A 213 19.35 18.23 -10.55
CA THR A 213 18.43 17.10 -10.90
C THR A 213 16.97 17.43 -10.65
N ASN A 214 16.68 18.64 -10.21
CA ASN A 214 15.31 19.11 -9.96
C ASN A 214 15.09 20.55 -10.44
N LEU A 215 15.48 20.82 -11.66
CA LEU A 215 15.32 22.14 -12.26
C LEU A 215 13.83 22.51 -12.33
N PHE A 216 13.47 23.70 -11.84
CA PHE A 216 12.09 24.20 -11.75
C PHE A 216 11.13 23.37 -10.88
N GLY A 217 11.65 22.42 -10.09
CA GLY A 217 10.82 21.49 -9.31
C GLY A 217 10.12 20.43 -10.14
N LEU A 218 10.54 20.24 -11.39
CA LEU A 218 9.95 19.32 -12.37
C LEU A 218 10.73 18.01 -12.53
N ALA A 219 11.74 17.76 -11.68
CA ALA A 219 12.71 16.68 -11.84
C ALA A 219 13.50 16.73 -13.16
N HIS A 220 13.49 17.86 -13.86
CA HIS A 220 14.34 18.07 -15.03
C HIS A 220 15.80 18.15 -14.57
N GLN A 221 16.69 17.56 -15.36
CA GLN A 221 18.10 17.51 -15.02
C GLN A 221 18.90 18.36 -15.99
N VAL A 222 19.85 19.11 -15.46
CA VAL A 222 20.85 19.80 -16.24
C VAL A 222 22.22 19.42 -15.70
N SER A 223 23.16 19.15 -16.60
CA SER A 223 24.58 19.01 -16.29
C SER A 223 25.40 19.88 -17.21
N LEU A 224 26.41 20.53 -16.63
CA LEU A 224 27.37 21.35 -17.31
C LEU A 224 28.75 20.92 -16.83
N ASP A 225 29.60 20.49 -17.75
CA ASP A 225 30.97 20.11 -17.44
C ASP A 225 31.92 20.95 -18.28
N LEU A 226 32.86 21.56 -17.61
CA LEU A 226 33.95 22.31 -18.21
C LEU A 226 35.26 21.69 -17.72
N ALA A 227 36.17 21.36 -18.62
CA ALA A 227 37.49 20.91 -18.26
C ALA A 227 38.56 21.56 -19.14
N PHE A 228 39.68 21.93 -18.56
CA PHE A 228 40.85 22.41 -19.27
C PHE A 228 42.10 21.63 -18.86
N ILE A 229 42.98 21.44 -19.80
CA ILE A 229 44.30 20.88 -19.60
C ILE A 229 45.27 21.81 -20.32
N GLN A 230 46.25 22.31 -19.59
CA GLN A 230 47.30 23.17 -20.12
C GLN A 230 48.64 22.43 -20.06
N ASN A 231 49.17 22.08 -21.21
CA ASN A 231 50.50 21.49 -21.32
C ASN A 231 51.33 22.25 -22.38
N ASP A 232 52.66 22.00 -22.40
CA ASP A 232 53.59 22.68 -23.29
C ASP A 232 53.33 22.47 -24.79
N ALA A 233 52.47 21.49 -25.14
CA ALA A 233 52.19 21.14 -26.52
C ALA A 233 50.84 21.71 -27.03
N ARG A 234 49.79 21.75 -26.18
CA ARG A 234 48.44 22.25 -26.53
C ARG A 234 47.62 22.51 -25.29
N ASP A 235 46.87 23.60 -25.35
CA ASP A 235 45.78 23.89 -24.44
C ASP A 235 44.50 23.21 -24.94
N ASN A 236 43.91 22.38 -24.13
CA ASN A 236 42.65 21.71 -24.43
C ASN A 236 41.56 22.22 -23.49
N LEU A 237 40.48 22.76 -24.08
CA LEU A 237 39.27 23.14 -23.38
C LEU A 237 38.15 22.23 -23.88
N SER A 238 37.48 21.55 -22.97
CA SER A 238 36.28 20.78 -23.27
C SER A 238 35.09 21.33 -22.51
N PHE A 239 33.95 21.35 -23.19
CA PHE A 239 32.68 21.76 -22.63
C PHE A 239 31.62 20.73 -23.02
N SER A 240 30.83 20.26 -22.04
CA SER A 240 29.65 19.49 -22.29
C SER A 240 28.45 20.08 -21.54
N ALA A 241 27.30 20.02 -22.16
CA ALA A 241 26.02 20.40 -21.56
C ALA A 241 24.98 19.35 -21.92
N ALA A 242 24.22 18.90 -20.92
CA ALA A 242 23.12 18.01 -21.15
C ALA A 242 21.87 18.50 -20.38
N TYR A 243 20.73 18.34 -21.01
CA TYR A 243 19.43 18.61 -20.42
C TYR A 243 18.54 17.40 -20.62
N THR A 244 18.01 16.86 -19.54
CA THR A 244 17.19 15.66 -19.54
C THR A 244 15.82 15.95 -18.97
N VAL A 245 14.80 15.56 -19.69
CA VAL A 245 13.39 15.59 -19.25
C VAL A 245 12.96 14.14 -19.04
N PRO A 246 12.81 13.69 -17.78
CA PRO A 246 12.59 12.26 -17.48
C PRO A 246 11.25 11.72 -18.02
N TRP A 247 10.25 12.57 -18.19
CA TRP A 247 8.91 12.16 -18.64
C TRP A 247 8.49 12.98 -19.87
N LEU A 248 9.11 12.71 -21.01
CA LEU A 248 8.76 13.37 -22.27
C LEU A 248 7.65 12.60 -22.96
N TYR A 249 6.42 13.07 -22.92
CA TYR A 249 5.24 12.64 -23.70
C TYR A 249 4.60 11.28 -23.40
N LEU A 250 5.13 10.46 -22.52
CA LEU A 250 4.52 9.17 -22.22
C LEU A 250 4.29 9.07 -20.70
N ASP A 251 3.04 9.10 -20.28
CA ASP A 251 2.64 8.34 -19.10
C ASP A 251 3.17 6.93 -19.31
N TYR A 252 3.81 6.33 -18.31
CA TYR A 252 4.40 5.00 -18.42
C TYR A 252 3.62 4.13 -19.38
N LEU A 253 4.22 3.74 -20.51
CA LEU A 253 3.70 2.64 -21.29
C LEU A 253 3.67 1.45 -20.35
N ASP A 254 2.46 1.03 -19.96
CA ASP A 254 2.22 -0.27 -19.38
C ASP A 254 2.57 -1.31 -20.47
N LEU A 255 3.85 -1.61 -20.59
CA LEU A 255 4.31 -2.81 -21.27
C LEU A 255 3.96 -3.98 -20.36
N LYS A 256 2.68 -4.34 -20.34
CA LYS A 256 2.26 -5.67 -19.96
C LYS A 256 2.47 -6.57 -21.18
N GLU A 257 3.60 -7.23 -21.22
CA GLU A 257 3.71 -8.55 -21.83
C GLU A 257 3.44 -9.62 -20.79
#